data_213cd36ca1884cfc7f941f493d80b1a2
#
_entry.id   213cd36ca1884cfc7f941f493d80b1a2
#
_cell.length_a   1.000
_cell.length_b   1.000
_cell.length_c   1.000
_cell.angle_alpha   90.00
_cell.angle_beta   90.00
_cell.angle_gamma   90.00
#
_symmetry.space_group_name_H-M   'P 1'
#
loop_
_entity.id
_entity.type
_entity.pdbx_description
1 polymer ?
#
loop_
_entity_poly.entity_id
_entity_poly.type
_entity_poly.pdbx_seq_one_letter_code
_entity_poly.pdbx_strand_id
1 'polypeptide(L)'
;FNMKKIVKRIAAMGAAVMMMSSMAIGASAANSYNLHYTKGAPSSDNVCEKWMYGIKAQNNGYLKSTCKSINTSGKFSVLANGYRSSSHTINCGSFDIWNKGTTNWKNSNYKKGYSYDVVAEFGVSGGYTNISKYVSSASASGSFN
;
A
#
# COMPACT_ATOMS: atom_id res chain seq x y z
N PHE A 1 -37.83 -24.89 -23.98
CA PHE A 1 -37.04 -23.86 -23.28
C PHE A 1 -35.75 -24.51 -22.74
N ASN A 2 -34.59 -24.13 -23.25
CA ASN A 2 -33.38 -24.89 -22.97
C ASN A 2 -32.60 -24.21 -21.80
N MET A 3 -32.97 -24.55 -20.56
CA MET A 3 -32.37 -24.04 -19.33
C MET A 3 -30.84 -24.16 -19.27
N LYS A 4 -30.26 -25.20 -19.92
CA LYS A 4 -28.80 -25.40 -19.98
C LYS A 4 -28.07 -24.25 -20.70
N LYS A 5 -28.72 -23.59 -21.69
CA LYS A 5 -28.14 -22.43 -22.39
C LYS A 5 -28.18 -21.14 -21.56
N ILE A 6 -29.20 -20.98 -20.71
CA ILE A 6 -29.34 -19.83 -19.82
C ILE A 6 -28.33 -19.92 -18.71
N VAL A 7 -28.14 -21.06 -18.08
CA VAL A 7 -27.12 -21.27 -17.02
C VAL A 7 -25.72 -21.01 -17.53
N LYS A 8 -25.37 -21.44 -18.76
CA LYS A 8 -24.06 -21.14 -19.36
C LYS A 8 -23.83 -19.64 -19.60
N ARG A 9 -24.88 -18.90 -20.00
CA ARG A 9 -24.79 -17.46 -20.23
C ARG A 9 -24.64 -16.69 -18.91
N ILE A 10 -25.34 -17.09 -17.86
CA ILE A 10 -25.23 -16.48 -16.52
C ILE A 10 -23.86 -16.77 -15.92
N ALA A 11 -23.33 -18.01 -16.09
CA ALA A 11 -21.97 -18.32 -15.62
C ALA A 11 -20.89 -17.54 -16.38
N ALA A 12 -21.06 -17.33 -17.70
CA ALA A 12 -20.13 -16.52 -18.50
C ALA A 12 -20.16 -15.02 -18.11
N MET A 13 -21.33 -14.47 -17.82
CA MET A 13 -21.46 -13.10 -17.35
C MET A 13 -20.92 -12.93 -15.93
N GLY A 14 -21.11 -13.89 -15.04
CA GLY A 14 -20.54 -13.90 -13.70
C GLY A 14 -19.01 -13.93 -13.71
N ALA A 15 -18.41 -14.76 -14.60
CA ALA A 15 -16.97 -14.83 -14.77
C ALA A 15 -16.38 -13.54 -15.36
N ALA A 16 -17.08 -12.90 -16.31
CA ALA A 16 -16.64 -11.62 -16.88
C ALA A 16 -16.69 -10.47 -15.86
N VAL A 17 -17.70 -10.44 -14.99
CA VAL A 17 -17.80 -9.46 -13.90
C VAL A 17 -16.70 -9.68 -12.85
N MET A 18 -16.38 -10.94 -12.54
CA MET A 18 -15.25 -11.22 -11.63
C MET A 18 -13.89 -10.87 -12.25
N MET A 19 -13.69 -11.07 -13.56
CA MET A 19 -12.46 -10.65 -14.23
C MET A 19 -12.35 -9.13 -14.32
N MET A 20 -13.44 -8.39 -14.55
CA MET A 20 -13.40 -6.93 -14.53
C MET A 20 -13.17 -6.36 -13.14
N SER A 21 -13.68 -7.00 -12.09
CA SER A 21 -13.38 -6.58 -10.71
C SER A 21 -11.93 -6.88 -10.33
N SER A 22 -11.33 -7.96 -10.84
CA SER A 22 -9.91 -8.28 -10.62
C SER A 22 -8.98 -7.37 -11.42
N MET A 23 -9.39 -6.93 -12.62
CA MET A 23 -8.63 -5.94 -13.41
C MET A 23 -8.71 -4.53 -12.80
N ALA A 24 -9.83 -4.13 -12.21
CA ALA A 24 -9.94 -2.87 -11.48
C ALA A 24 -9.09 -2.86 -10.18
N ILE A 25 -8.91 -4.03 -9.55
CA ILE A 25 -7.99 -4.20 -8.43
C ILE A 25 -6.54 -4.12 -8.90
N GLY A 26 -6.21 -4.62 -10.09
CA GLY A 26 -4.86 -4.58 -10.67
C GLY A 26 -4.36 -3.17 -11.02
N ALA A 27 -5.23 -2.28 -11.50
CA ALA A 27 -4.86 -0.90 -11.80
C ALA A 27 -4.62 -0.04 -10.55
N SER A 28 -5.18 -0.45 -9.40
CA SER A 28 -4.96 0.18 -8.08
C SER A 28 -3.75 -0.39 -7.33
N ALA A 29 -3.19 -1.51 -7.77
CA ALA A 29 -2.15 -2.23 -7.04
C ALA A 29 -0.77 -1.54 -7.11
N ALA A 30 -0.51 -0.72 -8.12
CA ALA A 30 0.77 -0.05 -8.31
C ALA A 30 1.10 0.93 -7.17
N ASN A 31 0.07 1.53 -6.55
CA ASN A 31 0.22 2.54 -5.51
C ASN A 31 -0.22 2.02 -4.13
N SER A 32 -0.35 0.72 -3.96
CA SER A 32 -0.82 0.10 -2.72
C SER A 32 0.24 -0.75 -2.05
N TYR A 33 0.17 -0.80 -0.73
CA TYR A 33 0.97 -1.70 0.09
C TYR A 33 0.07 -2.68 0.85
N ASN A 34 0.59 -3.87 1.05
CA ASN A 34 0.02 -4.89 1.93
C ASN A 34 1.18 -5.54 2.68
N LEU A 35 1.43 -5.05 3.88
CA LEU A 35 2.50 -5.52 4.75
C LEU A 35 1.95 -6.56 5.71
N HIS A 36 2.70 -7.62 5.93
CA HIS A 36 2.35 -8.64 6.92
C HIS A 36 3.60 -9.33 7.45
N TYR A 37 3.53 -9.69 8.72
CA TYR A 37 4.55 -10.39 9.44
C TYR A 37 3.93 -11.42 10.38
N THR A 38 4.49 -12.63 10.41
CA THR A 38 4.16 -13.66 11.39
C THR A 38 5.46 -14.30 11.87
N LYS A 39 5.68 -14.28 13.19
CA LYS A 39 6.88 -14.86 13.80
C LYS A 39 6.89 -16.37 13.58
N GLY A 40 8.02 -16.88 13.10
CA GLY A 40 8.19 -18.31 12.82
C GLY A 40 7.68 -18.76 11.46
N ALA A 41 7.00 -17.89 10.69
CA ALA A 41 6.72 -18.16 9.29
C ALA A 41 8.00 -18.08 8.44
N PRO A 42 8.07 -18.80 7.30
CA PRO A 42 9.14 -18.62 6.34
C PRO A 42 9.30 -17.15 5.93
N SER A 43 10.53 -16.73 5.66
CA SER A 43 10.79 -15.33 5.26
C SER A 43 10.08 -14.93 3.97
N SER A 44 9.83 -15.89 3.07
CA SER A 44 9.04 -15.69 1.84
C SER A 44 7.58 -15.30 2.11
N ASP A 45 7.04 -15.67 3.27
CA ASP A 45 5.66 -15.42 3.66
C ASP A 45 5.48 -14.13 4.46
N ASN A 46 6.57 -13.38 4.65
CA ASN A 46 6.58 -12.10 5.34
C ASN A 46 6.90 -10.97 4.36
N VAL A 47 6.08 -9.94 4.35
CA VAL A 47 6.29 -8.71 3.56
C VAL A 47 6.35 -7.54 4.54
N CYS A 48 7.55 -7.19 4.98
CA CYS A 48 7.76 -6.10 5.94
C CYS A 48 8.04 -4.75 5.29
N GLU A 49 8.32 -4.74 4.00
CA GLU A 49 8.62 -3.56 3.19
C GLU A 49 7.95 -3.69 1.82
N LYS A 50 7.46 -2.58 1.29
CA LYS A 50 6.93 -2.49 -0.07
C LYS A 50 7.29 -1.17 -0.72
N TRP A 51 7.99 -1.26 -1.85
CA TRP A 51 8.22 -0.14 -2.75
C TRP A 51 7.07 0.03 -3.73
N MET A 52 6.65 1.28 -3.92
CA MET A 52 5.66 1.70 -4.90
C MET A 52 6.30 2.77 -5.77
N TYR A 53 6.28 2.56 -7.07
CA TYR A 53 7.00 3.40 -8.02
C TYR A 53 6.06 4.22 -8.90
N GLY A 54 6.49 5.44 -9.26
CA GLY A 54 5.81 6.27 -10.23
C GLY A 54 4.45 6.82 -9.78
N ILE A 55 4.24 6.99 -8.48
CA ILE A 55 3.02 7.58 -7.93
C ILE A 55 2.95 9.05 -8.35
N LYS A 56 1.92 9.42 -9.11
CA LYS A 56 1.70 10.82 -9.50
C LYS A 56 0.98 11.58 -8.39
N ALA A 57 1.64 12.60 -7.85
CA ALA A 57 1.00 13.48 -6.89
C ALA A 57 -0.14 14.26 -7.55
N GLN A 58 -1.31 14.22 -6.93
CA GLN A 58 -2.52 14.91 -7.38
C GLN A 58 -2.57 16.37 -6.90
N ASN A 59 -1.71 16.72 -5.95
CA ASN A 59 -1.72 18.02 -5.30
C ASN A 59 -0.29 18.58 -5.14
N ASN A 60 -0.20 19.90 -4.97
CA ASN A 60 1.04 20.54 -4.55
C ASN A 60 1.16 20.49 -3.02
N GLY A 61 2.36 20.26 -2.53
CA GLY A 61 2.69 20.35 -1.11
C GLY A 61 2.28 19.16 -0.26
N TYR A 62 1.71 18.11 -0.84
CA TYR A 62 1.42 16.86 -0.11
C TYR A 62 1.17 15.66 -1.03
N LEU A 63 1.37 14.49 -0.48
CA LEU A 63 0.91 13.21 -1.02
C LEU A 63 -0.21 12.68 -0.12
N LYS A 64 -1.29 12.16 -0.70
CA LYS A 64 -2.37 11.59 0.08
C LYS A 64 -2.06 10.13 0.41
N SER A 65 -2.14 9.79 1.70
CA SER A 65 -2.03 8.43 2.21
C SER A 65 -3.38 7.95 2.71
N THR A 66 -3.79 6.77 2.32
CA THR A 66 -5.00 6.11 2.83
C THR A 66 -4.61 4.76 3.43
N CYS A 67 -4.69 4.65 4.76
CA CYS A 67 -4.52 3.39 5.48
C CYS A 67 -5.88 2.70 5.61
N LYS A 68 -6.02 1.52 5.01
CA LYS A 68 -7.25 0.71 5.04
C LYS A 68 -7.35 -0.15 6.29
N SER A 69 -6.24 -0.74 6.68
CA SER A 69 -6.14 -1.56 7.88
C SER A 69 -4.75 -1.43 8.49
N ILE A 70 -4.66 -1.52 9.79
CA ILE A 70 -3.41 -1.58 10.54
C ILE A 70 -3.63 -2.34 11.84
N ASN A 71 -2.79 -3.34 12.08
CA ASN A 71 -2.71 -4.09 13.33
C ASN A 71 -1.24 -4.35 13.64
N THR A 72 -0.66 -3.49 14.43
CA THR A 72 0.75 -3.53 14.83
C THR A 72 0.89 -3.71 16.36
N SER A 73 -0.20 -4.07 17.04
CA SER A 73 -0.28 -4.14 18.51
C SER A 73 0.08 -2.80 19.20
N GLY A 74 -0.07 -1.69 18.48
CA GLY A 74 0.24 -0.35 18.98
C GLY A 74 1.73 -0.05 19.23
N LYS A 75 2.64 -0.97 18.83
CA LYS A 75 4.08 -0.83 19.08
C LYS A 75 4.86 -0.28 17.89
N PHE A 76 4.28 -0.33 16.69
CA PHE A 76 4.88 0.18 15.46
C PHE A 76 3.90 1.02 14.67
N SER A 77 4.46 1.85 13.81
CA SER A 77 3.77 2.48 12.70
C SER A 77 4.04 1.71 11.41
N VAL A 78 3.34 2.08 10.35
CA VAL A 78 3.89 1.97 9.01
C VAL A 78 4.66 3.25 8.74
N LEU A 79 5.98 3.12 8.63
CA LEU A 79 6.87 4.21 8.24
C LEU A 79 6.88 4.28 6.72
N ALA A 80 6.55 5.43 6.17
CA ALA A 80 6.63 5.66 4.74
C ALA A 80 7.65 6.76 4.42
N ASN A 81 8.52 6.50 3.44
CA ASN A 81 9.50 7.46 2.94
C ASN A 81 9.24 7.73 1.47
N GLY A 82 9.17 8.99 1.08
CA GLY A 82 8.94 9.42 -0.28
C GLY A 82 10.18 10.02 -0.93
N TYR A 83 10.34 9.73 -2.22
CA TYR A 83 11.46 10.20 -3.03
C TYR A 83 10.96 10.70 -4.37
N ARG A 84 11.49 11.84 -4.82
CA ARG A 84 11.25 12.34 -6.16
C ARG A 84 12.28 11.76 -7.13
N SER A 85 11.80 11.33 -8.30
CA SER A 85 12.57 10.78 -9.42
C SER A 85 13.17 9.37 -9.16
N SER A 86 13.52 8.71 -10.24
CA SER A 86 14.11 7.37 -10.27
C SER A 86 15.48 7.26 -9.59
N SER A 87 16.15 8.37 -9.35
CA SER A 87 17.47 8.40 -8.67
C SER A 87 17.36 8.48 -7.15
N HIS A 88 16.16 8.64 -6.57
CA HIS A 88 15.90 8.80 -5.13
C HIS A 88 16.72 9.94 -4.47
N THR A 89 17.18 10.91 -5.28
CA THR A 89 18.06 11.99 -4.80
C THR A 89 17.33 13.09 -4.05
N ILE A 90 16.03 13.26 -4.29
CA ILE A 90 15.22 14.25 -3.59
C ILE A 90 14.33 13.52 -2.59
N ASN A 91 14.71 13.61 -1.32
CA ASN A 91 13.93 13.07 -0.22
C ASN A 91 12.72 13.97 0.04
N CYS A 92 11.54 13.37 0.08
CA CYS A 92 10.26 14.05 0.39
C CYS A 92 9.81 13.82 1.83
N GLY A 93 10.72 13.37 2.69
CA GLY A 93 10.49 13.17 4.11
C GLY A 93 9.93 11.80 4.46
N SER A 94 9.79 11.60 5.76
CA SER A 94 9.22 10.40 6.37
C SER A 94 7.87 10.71 6.99
N PHE A 95 7.01 9.71 7.05
CA PHE A 95 5.67 9.85 7.59
C PHE A 95 5.26 8.56 8.32
N ASP A 96 4.74 8.70 9.53
CA ASP A 96 4.27 7.58 10.35
C ASP A 96 2.76 7.41 10.26
N ILE A 97 2.32 6.21 9.91
CA ILE A 97 0.91 5.83 9.85
C ILE A 97 0.62 4.94 11.05
N TRP A 98 -0.13 5.47 12.01
CA TRP A 98 -0.50 4.76 13.24
C TRP A 98 -1.93 4.21 13.22
N ASN A 99 -2.81 4.82 12.44
CA ASN A 99 -4.24 4.54 12.44
C ASN A 99 -4.82 4.42 11.04
N LYS A 100 -5.95 3.74 10.94
CA LYS A 100 -6.80 3.78 9.74
C LYS A 100 -7.22 5.20 9.41
N GLY A 101 -7.36 5.50 8.14
CA GLY A 101 -7.86 6.77 7.67
C GLY A 101 -7.05 7.35 6.53
N THR A 102 -7.43 8.53 6.11
CA THR A 102 -6.76 9.28 5.06
C THR A 102 -6.05 10.48 5.66
N THR A 103 -4.79 10.66 5.30
CA THR A 103 -3.95 11.77 5.75
C THR A 103 -3.22 12.39 4.57
N ASN A 104 -3.10 13.70 4.58
CA ASN A 104 -2.26 14.43 3.64
C ASN A 104 -0.83 14.52 4.20
N TRP A 105 0.07 13.78 3.60
CA TRP A 105 1.49 13.82 3.95
C TRP A 105 2.13 15.07 3.35
N LYS A 106 2.34 16.07 4.19
CA LYS A 106 2.80 17.39 3.77
C LYS A 106 4.32 17.43 3.59
N ASN A 107 4.74 17.87 2.41
CA ASN A 107 6.13 18.23 2.13
C ASN A 107 6.17 19.11 0.87
N SER A 108 6.90 20.21 0.91
CA SER A 108 7.00 21.16 -0.22
C SER A 108 7.61 20.56 -1.49
N ASN A 109 8.30 19.42 -1.38
CA ASN A 109 8.86 18.71 -2.52
C ASN A 109 7.81 17.99 -3.36
N TYR A 110 6.59 17.75 -2.81
CA TYR A 110 5.50 17.22 -3.61
C TYR A 110 4.93 18.28 -4.55
N LYS A 111 4.94 17.98 -5.83
CA LYS A 111 4.43 18.84 -6.90
C LYS A 111 3.42 18.06 -7.73
N LYS A 112 2.27 18.65 -7.98
CA LYS A 112 1.22 18.05 -8.81
C LYS A 112 1.76 17.62 -10.17
N GLY A 113 1.41 16.40 -10.57
CA GLY A 113 1.80 15.81 -11.86
C GLY A 113 3.21 15.20 -11.92
N TYR A 114 4.07 15.44 -10.93
CA TYR A 114 5.35 14.74 -10.83
C TYR A 114 5.18 13.34 -10.25
N SER A 115 6.09 12.44 -10.63
CA SER A 115 6.13 11.07 -10.12
C SER A 115 7.05 10.96 -8.92
N TYR A 116 6.63 10.13 -7.97
CA TYR A 116 7.33 9.84 -6.72
C TYR A 116 7.41 8.35 -6.49
N ASP A 117 8.50 7.91 -5.89
CA ASP A 117 8.63 6.56 -5.37
C ASP A 117 8.44 6.61 -3.86
N VAL A 118 7.66 5.69 -3.33
CA VAL A 118 7.37 5.60 -1.89
C VAL A 118 7.68 4.19 -1.41
N VAL A 119 8.47 4.08 -0.36
CA VAL A 119 8.60 2.83 0.39
C VAL A 119 7.73 2.91 1.64
N ALA A 120 6.98 1.84 1.90
CA ALA A 120 6.26 1.63 3.14
C ALA A 120 6.84 0.41 3.85
N GLU A 121 7.16 0.53 5.14
CA GLU A 121 7.76 -0.52 5.94
C GLU A 121 7.24 -0.49 7.38
N PHE A 122 7.34 -1.60 8.10
CA PHE A 122 7.11 -1.57 9.54
C PHE A 122 8.27 -0.88 10.24
N GLY A 123 7.96 0.13 11.04
CA GLY A 123 8.98 0.90 11.73
C GLY A 123 8.44 1.69 12.91
N VAL A 124 9.35 2.37 13.59
CA VAL A 124 9.02 3.39 14.58
C VAL A 124 9.37 4.74 14.00
N SER A 125 8.82 5.82 14.57
CA SER A 125 9.13 7.18 14.13
C SER A 125 10.63 7.40 13.97
N GLY A 126 11.04 7.74 12.75
CA GLY A 126 12.43 8.02 12.41
C GLY A 126 13.32 6.82 12.11
N GLY A 127 12.79 5.58 12.02
CA GLY A 127 13.65 4.45 11.69
C GLY A 127 12.98 3.11 11.51
N TYR A 128 13.63 2.26 10.73
CA TYR A 128 13.31 0.84 10.63
C TYR A 128 13.56 0.13 11.96
N THR A 129 12.71 -0.82 12.32
CA THR A 129 12.93 -1.67 13.50
C THR A 129 12.74 -3.14 13.19
N ASN A 130 13.50 -3.97 13.91
CA ASN A 130 13.33 -5.43 13.81
C ASN A 130 12.05 -5.86 14.54
N ILE A 131 10.98 -6.03 13.77
CA ILE A 131 9.64 -6.34 14.24
C ILE A 131 9.57 -7.64 15.06
N SER A 132 10.45 -8.61 14.79
CA SER A 132 10.44 -9.92 15.45
C SER A 132 10.71 -9.89 16.95
N LYS A 133 11.36 -8.82 17.43
CA LYS A 133 11.66 -8.63 18.86
C LYS A 133 10.46 -8.15 19.68
N TYR A 134 9.41 -7.66 19.02
CA TYR A 134 8.36 -6.91 19.70
C TYR A 134 6.97 -7.52 19.58
N VAL A 135 6.68 -8.17 18.44
CA VAL A 135 5.36 -8.79 18.21
C VAL A 135 5.48 -10.15 17.57
N SER A 136 4.44 -10.96 17.76
CA SER A 136 4.28 -12.25 17.08
C SER A 136 3.63 -12.11 15.70
N SER A 137 2.87 -11.06 15.48
CA SER A 137 2.28 -10.75 14.17
C SER A 137 2.01 -9.26 14.00
N ALA A 138 2.03 -8.80 12.76
CA ALA A 138 1.62 -7.46 12.37
C ALA A 138 1.06 -7.47 10.95
N SER A 139 0.14 -6.57 10.67
CA SER A 139 -0.39 -6.37 9.31
C SER A 139 -0.79 -4.92 9.09
N ALA A 140 -0.63 -4.45 7.86
CA ALA A 140 -1.12 -3.13 7.44
C ALA A 140 -1.35 -3.11 5.94
N SER A 141 -2.39 -2.41 5.50
CA SER A 141 -2.65 -2.20 4.09
C SER A 141 -3.13 -0.78 3.82
N GLY A 142 -2.79 -0.28 2.64
CA GLY A 142 -3.17 1.07 2.25
C GLY A 142 -2.68 1.43 0.86
N SER A 143 -2.75 2.73 0.53
CA SER A 143 -2.33 3.26 -0.77
C SER A 143 -1.89 4.72 -0.66
N PHE A 144 -1.18 5.18 -1.70
CA PHE A 144 -0.77 6.57 -1.88
C PHE A 144 -1.27 7.12 -3.22
N ASN A 145 -1.62 8.41 -3.28
CA ASN A 145 -2.01 9.12 -4.50
C ASN A 145 -1.76 10.65 -4.42
#